data_add73667d6c69b020a3ba721e1c32a1e
#
_entry.id   add73667d6c69b020a3ba721e1c32a1e
#
_cell.length_a   1.000
_cell.length_b   1.000
_cell.length_c   1.000
_cell.angle_alpha   90.00
_cell.angle_beta   90.00
_cell.angle_gamma   90.00
#
_symmetry.space_group_name_H-M   'P 1'
#
loop_
_entity.id
_entity.type
_entity.pdbx_description
1 polymer ?
#
loop_
_entity_poly.entity_id
_entity_poly.type
_entity_poly.pdbx_seq_one_letter_code
_entity_poly.pdbx_strand_id
1 'polypeptide(L)'
;PNTHMCISFTGPYKHLKLSKGGAILTDDESAYKWFKRARFSGRRECSYHEDSLDMLGWNFYMIPELATRGILLMNSFYNLDGTKKHNEDLELPYPDLSKFEIYQQ
;
A
#
# COMPACT_ATOMS: atom_id res chain seq x y z
N PRO A 1 1.86 12.80 -14.80
CA PRO A 1 0.45 12.48 -15.00
C PRO A 1 0.29 11.08 -15.57
N ASN A 2 -0.79 10.40 -15.22
CA ASN A 2 -1.11 9.01 -15.62
C ASN A 2 -0.16 7.93 -15.10
N THR A 3 0.59 8.21 -14.05
CA THR A 3 1.41 7.22 -13.35
C THR A 3 0.88 6.98 -11.95
N HIS A 4 0.99 5.75 -11.49
CA HIS A 4 0.63 5.35 -10.15
C HIS A 4 1.86 4.77 -9.45
N MET A 5 2.17 5.26 -8.27
CA MET A 5 3.28 4.74 -7.48
C MET A 5 2.75 3.72 -6.47
N CYS A 6 3.25 2.49 -6.56
CA CYS A 6 2.92 1.45 -5.61
C CYS A 6 4.00 1.34 -4.53
N ILE A 7 3.58 1.36 -3.28
CA ILE A 7 4.45 1.25 -2.11
C ILE A 7 4.05 -0.01 -1.35
N SER A 8 5.02 -0.84 -0.98
CA SER A 8 4.78 -2.03 -0.17
C SER A 8 5.24 -1.79 1.27
N PHE A 9 4.45 -2.27 2.23
CA PHE A 9 4.79 -2.31 3.66
C PHE A 9 5.09 -3.72 4.14
N THR A 10 5.19 -4.68 3.21
CA THR A 10 5.44 -6.09 3.51
C THR A 10 6.92 -6.39 3.42
N GLY A 11 7.50 -6.85 4.51
CA GLY A 11 8.88 -7.28 4.58
C GLY A 11 9.81 -6.36 5.38
N PRO A 12 11.01 -6.88 5.72
CA PRO A 12 11.94 -6.20 6.62
C PRO A 12 12.69 -5.04 5.98
N TYR A 13 12.71 -4.94 4.66
CA TYR A 13 13.49 -3.95 3.90
C TYR A 13 12.65 -2.77 3.37
N LYS A 14 11.45 -2.61 3.89
CA LYS A 14 10.56 -1.53 3.47
C LYS A 14 10.76 -0.29 4.35
N HIS A 15 10.47 0.88 3.79
CA HIS A 15 10.52 2.13 4.53
C HIS A 15 9.61 2.10 5.76
N LEU A 16 8.44 1.54 5.62
CA LEU A 16 7.49 1.28 6.70
C LEU A 16 7.23 -0.23 6.78
N LYS A 17 7.57 -0.83 7.92
CA LYS A 17 7.56 -2.29 8.12
C LYS A 17 6.30 -2.70 8.88
N LEU A 18 5.22 -2.97 8.15
CA LEU A 18 3.93 -3.35 8.75
C LEU A 18 3.61 -4.84 8.66
N SER A 19 4.49 -5.65 8.10
CA SER A 19 4.29 -7.07 7.78
C SER A 19 3.33 -7.30 6.61
N LYS A 20 2.30 -6.49 6.48
CA LYS A 20 1.33 -6.51 5.37
C LYS A 20 0.92 -5.10 4.97
N GLY A 21 0.33 -5.02 3.80
CA GLY A 21 -0.24 -3.79 3.29
C GLY A 21 0.67 -3.06 2.32
N GLY A 22 0.15 -1.98 1.83
CA GLY A 22 0.80 -1.11 0.88
C GLY A 22 -0.03 0.13 0.64
N ALA A 23 0.43 0.96 -0.26
CA ALA A 23 -0.28 2.14 -0.71
C ALA A 23 -0.10 2.34 -2.22
N ILE A 24 -1.10 2.92 -2.83
CA ILE A 24 -1.03 3.43 -4.20
C ILE A 24 -1.16 4.94 -4.12
N LEU A 25 -0.16 5.65 -4.62
CA LEU A 25 -0.18 7.11 -4.76
C LEU A 25 -0.58 7.45 -6.18
N THR A 26 -1.53 8.34 -6.33
CA THR A 26 -2.01 8.79 -7.65
C THR A 26 -2.44 10.25 -7.58
N ASP A 27 -2.24 10.98 -8.66
CA ASP A 27 -2.76 12.32 -8.91
C ASP A 27 -4.03 12.32 -9.79
N ASP A 28 -4.44 11.14 -10.25
CA ASP A 28 -5.67 10.93 -11.00
C ASP A 28 -6.85 10.69 -10.06
N GLU A 29 -7.77 11.66 -9.99
CA GLU A 29 -8.94 11.58 -9.13
C GLU A 29 -9.89 10.44 -9.53
N SER A 30 -10.02 10.13 -10.81
CA SER A 30 -10.85 9.01 -11.27
C SER A 30 -10.28 7.67 -10.83
N ALA A 31 -8.96 7.51 -10.99
CA ALA A 31 -8.25 6.34 -10.51
C ALA A 31 -8.35 6.20 -8.97
N TYR A 32 -8.19 7.30 -8.24
CA TYR A 32 -8.34 7.31 -6.78
C TYR A 32 -9.73 6.80 -6.35
N LYS A 33 -10.80 7.31 -6.96
CA LYS A 33 -12.17 6.88 -6.67
C LYS A 33 -12.39 5.41 -6.99
N TRP A 34 -11.82 4.95 -8.11
CA TRP A 34 -11.89 3.56 -8.51
C TRP A 34 -11.13 2.64 -7.52
N PHE A 35 -9.90 2.99 -7.14
CA PHE A 35 -9.09 2.23 -6.18
C PHE A 35 -9.75 2.15 -4.80
N LYS A 36 -10.38 3.24 -4.34
CA LYS A 36 -11.13 3.23 -3.07
C LYS A 36 -12.22 2.17 -3.05
N ARG A 37 -12.97 2.06 -4.13
CA ARG A 37 -14.00 1.05 -4.28
C ARG A 37 -13.43 -0.35 -4.49
N ALA A 38 -12.44 -0.48 -5.35
CA ALA A 38 -11.82 -1.75 -5.69
C ALA A 38 -11.26 -2.49 -4.47
N ARG A 39 -10.59 -1.77 -3.57
CA ARG A 39 -10.04 -2.34 -2.33
C ARG A 39 -11.11 -2.73 -1.30
N PHE A 40 -12.32 -2.20 -1.41
CA PHE A 40 -13.44 -2.42 -0.50
C PHE A 40 -14.57 -3.20 -1.17
N SER A 41 -14.24 -4.30 -1.81
CA SER A 41 -15.18 -5.22 -2.49
C SER A 41 -16.05 -4.52 -3.55
N GLY A 42 -15.56 -3.46 -4.18
CA GLY A 42 -16.30 -2.66 -5.17
C GLY A 42 -17.34 -1.73 -4.56
N ARG A 43 -17.41 -1.63 -3.23
CA ARG A 43 -18.44 -0.87 -2.52
C ARG A 43 -18.09 0.60 -2.38
N ARG A 44 -19.14 1.43 -2.32
CA ARG A 44 -19.04 2.84 -1.95
C ARG A 44 -19.12 3.01 -0.44
N GLU A 45 -18.66 4.16 0.06
CA GLU A 45 -18.79 4.55 1.48
C GLU A 45 -20.19 5.09 1.75
N CYS A 46 -21.18 4.21 1.72
CA CYS A 46 -22.59 4.53 1.98
C CYS A 46 -23.28 3.31 2.62
N SER A 47 -24.53 3.48 3.02
CA SER A 47 -25.29 2.34 3.54
C SER A 47 -25.50 1.29 2.43
N TYR A 48 -25.72 0.06 2.84
CA TYR A 48 -25.92 -1.06 1.89
C TYR A 48 -27.09 -0.79 0.93
N HIS A 49 -28.16 -0.18 1.40
CA HIS A 49 -29.35 0.09 0.59
C HIS A 49 -29.15 1.21 -0.43
N GLU A 50 -28.14 2.05 -0.24
CA GLU A 50 -27.84 3.17 -1.13
C GLU A 50 -26.75 2.84 -2.14
N ASP A 51 -26.11 1.68 -1.98
CA ASP A 51 -25.04 1.25 -2.88
C ASP A 51 -25.63 0.67 -4.15
N SER A 52 -25.12 1.09 -5.31
CA SER A 52 -25.54 0.57 -6.62
C SER A 52 -25.06 -0.86 -6.88
N LEU A 53 -24.09 -1.36 -6.13
CA LEU A 53 -23.50 -2.72 -6.28
C LEU A 53 -23.08 -3.02 -7.73
N ASP A 54 -22.57 -2.02 -8.41
CA ASP A 54 -22.29 -2.03 -9.85
C ASP A 54 -20.82 -2.27 -10.21
N MET A 55 -20.00 -2.61 -9.22
CA MET A 55 -18.56 -2.80 -9.41
C MET A 55 -18.05 -4.03 -8.65
N LEU A 56 -17.24 -4.84 -9.33
CA LEU A 56 -16.46 -5.89 -8.69
C LEU A 56 -15.24 -5.31 -8.01
N GLY A 57 -14.84 -5.90 -6.89
CA GLY A 57 -13.66 -5.50 -6.16
C GLY A 57 -13.15 -6.61 -5.24
N TRP A 58 -12.19 -6.25 -4.41
CA TRP A 58 -11.50 -7.17 -3.51
C TRP A 58 -11.53 -6.66 -2.08
N ASN A 59 -11.32 -7.55 -1.14
CA ASN A 59 -11.17 -7.21 0.28
C ASN A 59 -9.68 -6.91 0.54
N PHE A 60 -9.23 -5.72 0.15
CA PHE A 60 -7.84 -5.28 0.25
C PHE A 60 -7.65 -4.00 1.09
N TYR A 61 -8.68 -3.55 1.77
CA TYR A 61 -8.52 -2.38 2.64
C TYR A 61 -7.63 -2.69 3.83
N MET A 62 -6.87 -1.69 4.26
CA MET A 62 -6.02 -1.79 5.44
C MET A 62 -6.89 -1.81 6.69
N ILE A 63 -6.66 -2.77 7.59
CA ILE A 63 -7.35 -2.85 8.88
C ILE A 63 -6.88 -1.72 9.80
N PRO A 64 -7.75 -1.19 10.69
CA PRO A 64 -7.40 -0.07 11.58
C PRO A 64 -6.18 -0.33 12.47
N GLU A 65 -5.98 -1.55 12.93
CA GLU A 65 -4.83 -1.95 13.75
C GLU A 65 -3.50 -1.75 13.03
N LEU A 66 -3.42 -2.11 11.75
CA LEU A 66 -2.22 -1.88 10.93
C LEU A 66 -2.03 -0.39 10.61
N ALA A 67 -3.11 0.32 10.33
CA ALA A 67 -3.06 1.77 10.08
C ALA A 67 -2.55 2.52 11.32
N THR A 68 -3.04 2.20 12.50
CA THR A 68 -2.60 2.78 13.77
C THR A 68 -1.12 2.49 14.03
N ARG A 69 -0.69 1.26 13.85
CA ARG A 69 0.72 0.88 13.96
C ARG A 69 1.57 1.65 12.97
N GLY A 70 1.10 1.81 11.75
CA GLY A 70 1.80 2.58 10.72
C GLY A 70 2.01 4.04 11.10
N ILE A 71 1.00 4.71 11.64
CA ILE A 71 1.08 6.09 12.13
C ILE A 71 2.12 6.21 13.25
N LEU A 72 2.09 5.30 14.22
CA LEU A 72 3.06 5.30 15.33
C LEU A 72 4.50 5.10 14.84
N LEU A 73 4.71 4.17 13.91
CA LEU A 73 6.03 3.93 13.33
C LEU A 73 6.52 5.12 12.48
N MET A 74 5.65 5.74 11.70
CA MET A 74 5.98 6.94 10.93
C MET A 74 6.44 8.07 11.86
N ASN A 75 5.72 8.34 12.93
CA ASN A 75 6.09 9.36 13.91
C ASN A 75 7.39 9.04 14.65
N SER A 76 7.72 7.76 14.81
CA SER A 76 8.94 7.33 15.51
C SER A 76 10.18 7.39 14.60
N PHE A 77 10.04 7.10 13.31
CA PHE A 77 11.18 6.94 12.40
C PHE A 77 11.40 8.13 11.45
N TYR A 78 10.40 8.98 11.26
CA TYR A 78 10.48 10.10 10.33
C TYR A 78 10.25 11.44 11.01
N ASN A 79 10.91 12.48 10.50
CA ASN A 79 10.62 13.86 10.85
C ASN A 79 9.39 14.36 10.07
N LEU A 80 8.86 15.53 10.45
CA LEU A 80 7.73 16.14 9.76
C LEU A 80 8.01 16.47 8.28
N ASP A 81 9.28 16.65 7.91
CA ASP A 81 9.72 16.88 6.53
C ASP A 81 9.89 15.59 5.72
N GLY A 82 9.62 14.42 6.31
CA GLY A 82 9.75 13.12 5.68
C GLY A 82 11.15 12.51 5.73
N THR A 83 12.13 13.19 6.36
CA THR A 83 13.47 12.62 6.52
C THR A 83 13.50 11.58 7.65
N LYS A 84 14.33 10.55 7.49
CA LYS A 84 14.51 9.54 8.54
C LYS A 84 15.25 10.11 9.75
N LYS A 85 14.79 9.78 10.95
CA LYS A 85 15.44 10.15 12.20
C LYS A 85 16.75 9.39 12.45
N HIS A 86 16.88 8.17 11.89
CA HIS A 86 18.03 7.28 12.05
C HIS A 86 18.41 6.66 10.70
N ASN A 87 19.72 6.62 10.40
CA ASN A 87 20.29 6.01 9.19
C ASN A 87 20.45 4.49 9.35
N GLU A 88 19.37 3.77 9.49
CA GLU A 88 19.37 2.30 9.48
C GLU A 88 18.89 1.75 8.13
N ASP A 89 19.61 2.09 7.06
CA ASP A 89 19.35 1.50 5.75
C ASP A 89 20.13 0.18 5.61
N LEU A 90 19.48 -0.91 6.03
CA LEU A 90 19.89 -2.25 5.67
C LEU A 90 19.39 -2.55 4.25
N GLU A 91 20.14 -2.13 3.25
CA GLU A 91 19.96 -2.58 1.89
C GLU A 91 20.51 -3.99 1.75
N LEU A 92 19.65 -5.01 1.83
CA LEU A 92 20.02 -6.34 1.40
C LEU A 92 19.69 -6.49 -0.09
N PRO A 93 20.64 -7.02 -0.90
CA PRO A 93 20.39 -7.22 -2.31
C PRO A 93 19.26 -8.24 -2.52
N TYR A 94 18.32 -7.90 -3.41
CA TYR A 94 17.33 -8.86 -3.87
C TYR A 94 18.01 -9.96 -4.68
N PRO A 95 17.54 -11.21 -4.59
CA PRO A 95 18.04 -12.27 -5.43
C PRO A 95 17.78 -11.97 -6.91
N ASP A 96 18.70 -12.32 -7.76
CA ASP A 96 18.52 -12.25 -9.21
C ASP A 96 17.57 -13.38 -9.64
N LEU A 97 16.31 -13.02 -9.87
CA LEU A 97 15.25 -13.98 -10.20
C LEU A 97 15.47 -14.65 -11.56
N SER A 98 16.27 -14.05 -12.47
CA SER A 98 16.57 -14.65 -13.76
C SER A 98 17.33 -15.97 -13.65
N LYS A 99 17.94 -16.24 -12.50
CA LYS A 99 18.69 -17.49 -12.21
C LYS A 99 17.81 -18.66 -11.80
N PHE A 100 16.52 -18.42 -11.56
CA PHE A 100 15.58 -19.46 -11.13
C PHE A 100 14.68 -19.87 -12.31
N GLU A 101 14.69 -21.17 -12.62
CA GLU A 101 13.98 -21.74 -13.76
C GLU A 101 12.48 -21.35 -13.80
N ILE A 102 11.83 -21.27 -12.64
CA ILE A 102 10.42 -20.90 -12.54
C ILE A 102 10.10 -19.51 -13.11
N TYR A 103 11.08 -18.60 -13.19
CA TYR A 103 10.91 -17.25 -13.72
C TYR A 103 11.43 -17.08 -15.14
N GLN A 104 11.88 -18.16 -15.79
CA GLN A 104 12.42 -18.15 -17.15
C GLN A 104 11.36 -18.50 -18.22
N GLN A 105 10.10 -18.56 -17.84
CA GLN A 105 8.99 -18.89 -18.74
C GLN A 105 8.53 -17.69 -19.57
#